data_7b3cb48ed5f3cb2534a40de7519410c0
#
_entry.id   7b3cb48ed5f3cb2534a40de7519410c0
#
_cell.length_a   1.000
_cell.length_b   1.000
_cell.length_c   1.000
_cell.angle_alpha   90.00
_cell.angle_beta   90.00
_cell.angle_gamma   90.00
#
_symmetry.space_group_name_H-M   'P 1'
#
loop_
_entity.id
_entity.type
_entity.pdbx_description
1 polymer ?
#
loop_
_entity_poly.entity_id
_entity_poly.type
_entity_poly.pdbx_seq_one_letter_code
_entity_poly.pdbx_strand_id
1 'polypeptide(L)'
;MIIFLYGPDDYRRNEKKLQLIAEFGKKRSDLGLGIFNMENASAPPELAEFLKNQSIFETAKLAVLENAFEEIEAKQLAKLLKPFLEEKNITLLLAEKDKPVKALAFLLEKPALAQKFEILAGAEWTTFIKSEAKKQNTNLTDSAAQFLASVYQGNTWGLVTELQKLAGLAAKTIDKKDLNKFDLEVAPNYWGLMNGLKSHDLRNRLYALETMLALNDPPAKIFNILASQWQEKIPHMAEYDLAVKSGKVDYEEALVDLLIS
;
A
#
# COMPACT_ATOMS: atom_id res chain seq x y z
N MET A 1 20.75 -0.38 -15.86
CA MET A 1 20.27 0.64 -14.88
C MET A 1 19.26 0.01 -13.93
N ILE A 2 19.24 0.40 -12.66
CA ILE A 2 18.25 -0.11 -11.70
C ILE A 2 17.38 1.07 -11.22
N ILE A 3 16.05 0.87 -11.22
CA ILE A 3 15.07 1.78 -10.64
C ILE A 3 14.41 1.05 -9.47
N PHE A 4 14.46 1.65 -8.29
CA PHE A 4 13.92 1.06 -7.07
C PHE A 4 12.87 1.97 -6.45
N LEU A 5 11.62 1.52 -6.48
CA LEU A 5 10.48 2.19 -5.88
C LEU A 5 10.15 1.49 -4.55
N TYR A 6 10.07 2.21 -3.45
CA TYR A 6 9.81 1.59 -2.15
C TYR A 6 9.01 2.48 -1.21
N GLY A 7 8.40 1.87 -0.22
CA GLY A 7 7.65 2.58 0.81
C GLY A 7 6.22 2.08 0.97
N PRO A 8 5.54 2.50 2.05
CA PRO A 8 4.24 1.97 2.44
C PRO A 8 3.06 2.46 1.59
N ASP A 9 3.20 3.54 0.80
CA ASP A 9 2.10 4.02 -0.08
C ASP A 9 2.03 3.20 -1.36
N ASP A 10 1.30 2.12 -1.31
CA ASP A 10 1.17 1.15 -2.40
C ASP A 10 0.57 1.77 -3.67
N TYR A 11 -0.42 2.65 -3.52
CA TYR A 11 -1.07 3.29 -4.67
C TYR A 11 -0.07 4.13 -5.47
N ARG A 12 0.62 5.07 -4.81
CA ARG A 12 1.56 5.98 -5.47
C ARG A 12 2.78 5.24 -6.03
N ARG A 13 3.24 4.19 -5.32
CA ARG A 13 4.31 3.31 -5.80
C ARG A 13 3.89 2.56 -7.06
N ASN A 14 2.68 1.99 -7.07
CA ASN A 14 2.15 1.29 -8.24
C ASN A 14 1.86 2.24 -9.40
N GLU A 15 1.29 3.41 -9.15
CA GLU A 15 1.08 4.44 -10.18
C GLU A 15 2.40 4.82 -10.87
N LYS A 16 3.47 5.03 -10.08
CA LYS A 16 4.79 5.32 -10.63
C LYS A 16 5.37 4.17 -11.44
N LYS A 17 5.20 2.93 -10.96
CA LYS A 17 5.58 1.72 -11.72
C LYS A 17 4.89 1.68 -13.07
N LEU A 18 3.57 1.83 -13.09
CA LEU A 18 2.77 1.81 -14.32
C LEU A 18 3.14 2.96 -15.27
N GLN A 19 3.43 4.16 -14.73
CA GLN A 19 3.91 5.27 -15.50
C GLN A 19 5.23 4.94 -16.24
N LEU A 20 6.20 4.35 -15.53
CA LEU A 20 7.49 3.96 -16.11
C LEU A 20 7.34 2.88 -17.19
N ILE A 21 6.46 1.91 -16.98
CA ILE A 21 6.12 0.88 -17.97
C ILE A 21 5.51 1.54 -19.21
N ALA A 22 4.54 2.43 -19.04
CA ALA A 22 3.90 3.13 -20.15
C ALA A 22 4.87 4.05 -20.91
N GLU A 23 5.79 4.73 -20.22
CA GLU A 23 6.83 5.54 -20.84
C GLU A 23 7.81 4.69 -21.65
N PHE A 24 8.14 3.49 -21.18
CA PHE A 24 8.95 2.55 -21.94
C PHE A 24 8.21 2.10 -23.20
N GLY A 25 6.96 1.65 -23.11
CA GLY A 25 6.15 1.20 -24.26
C GLY A 25 5.92 2.26 -25.31
N LYS A 26 5.84 3.56 -24.92
CA LYS A 26 5.76 4.67 -25.91
C LYS A 26 7.03 4.87 -26.73
N LYS A 27 8.18 4.50 -26.20
CA LYS A 27 9.49 4.72 -26.83
C LYS A 27 10.08 3.47 -27.47
N ARG A 28 9.58 2.31 -27.11
CA ARG A 28 10.12 1.00 -27.45
C ARG A 28 8.98 0.03 -27.77
N SER A 29 9.31 -1.11 -28.38
CA SER A 29 8.31 -2.15 -28.61
C SER A 29 8.05 -2.96 -27.33
N ASP A 30 6.87 -3.58 -27.24
CA ASP A 30 6.50 -4.45 -26.12
C ASP A 30 7.36 -5.71 -26.00
N LEU A 31 8.11 -6.06 -27.05
CA LEU A 31 9.08 -7.17 -27.05
C LEU A 31 10.22 -6.97 -26.05
N GLY A 32 10.53 -5.74 -25.69
CA GLY A 32 11.53 -5.38 -24.69
C GLY A 32 10.99 -5.30 -23.25
N LEU A 33 9.71 -5.56 -23.00
CA LEU A 33 9.09 -5.52 -21.68
C LEU A 33 8.88 -6.94 -21.13
N GLY A 34 9.36 -7.20 -19.93
CA GLY A 34 9.07 -8.42 -19.16
C GLY A 34 8.61 -8.07 -17.74
N ILE A 35 7.56 -8.73 -17.25
CA ILE A 35 7.07 -8.58 -15.88
C ILE A 35 7.16 -9.96 -15.21
N PHE A 36 7.89 -10.02 -14.09
CA PHE A 36 8.23 -11.24 -13.39
C PHE A 36 7.78 -11.16 -11.94
N ASN A 37 6.71 -11.90 -11.60
CA ASN A 37 6.30 -12.07 -10.21
C ASN A 37 7.09 -13.23 -9.59
N MET A 38 7.94 -12.94 -8.62
CA MET A 38 8.84 -13.91 -7.99
C MET A 38 8.14 -14.94 -7.12
N GLU A 39 6.86 -14.78 -6.80
CA GLU A 39 6.03 -15.84 -6.21
C GLU A 39 5.91 -17.06 -7.14
N ASN A 40 6.06 -16.88 -8.45
CA ASN A 40 6.01 -17.96 -9.42
C ASN A 40 7.37 -18.62 -9.52
N ALA A 41 7.45 -19.91 -9.26
CA ALA A 41 8.69 -20.69 -9.33
C ALA A 41 9.38 -20.65 -10.73
N SER A 42 8.63 -20.37 -11.80
CA SER A 42 9.15 -20.22 -13.16
C SER A 42 9.79 -18.84 -13.41
N ALA A 43 9.47 -17.82 -12.61
CA ALA A 43 9.89 -16.45 -12.87
C ALA A 43 11.42 -16.23 -12.83
N PRO A 44 12.21 -16.81 -11.91
CA PRO A 44 13.67 -16.64 -11.92
C PRO A 44 14.36 -17.19 -13.19
N PRO A 45 14.08 -18.41 -13.70
CA PRO A 45 14.62 -18.86 -14.97
C PRO A 45 14.13 -18.05 -16.17
N GLU A 46 12.85 -17.67 -16.21
CA GLU A 46 12.29 -16.82 -17.26
C GLU A 46 12.97 -15.44 -17.31
N LEU A 47 13.19 -14.81 -16.16
CA LEU A 47 13.94 -13.56 -16.04
C LEU A 47 15.38 -13.74 -16.57
N ALA A 48 16.05 -14.81 -16.18
CA ALA A 48 17.42 -15.08 -16.62
C ALA A 48 17.50 -15.27 -18.15
N GLU A 49 16.52 -15.95 -18.74
CA GLU A 49 16.39 -16.10 -20.19
C GLU A 49 16.10 -14.75 -20.85
N PHE A 50 15.11 -14.01 -20.35
CA PHE A 50 14.77 -12.68 -20.87
C PHE A 50 15.97 -11.73 -20.87
N LEU A 51 16.77 -11.72 -19.80
CA LEU A 51 17.96 -10.86 -19.70
C LEU A 51 19.09 -11.26 -20.66
N LYS A 52 19.24 -12.56 -20.92
CA LYS A 52 20.29 -13.09 -21.82
C LYS A 52 19.94 -12.95 -23.30
N ASN A 53 18.67 -13.12 -23.66
CA ASN A 53 18.25 -13.11 -25.05
C ASN A 53 18.43 -11.70 -25.64
N GLN A 54 19.25 -11.57 -26.67
CA GLN A 54 19.36 -10.33 -27.44
C GLN A 54 18.44 -10.42 -28.65
N SER A 55 17.45 -9.53 -28.71
CA SER A 55 16.65 -9.37 -29.92
C SER A 55 17.39 -8.48 -30.90
N ILE A 56 17.41 -8.88 -32.17
CA ILE A 56 17.94 -8.02 -33.26
C ILE A 56 17.03 -6.82 -33.53
N PHE A 57 15.79 -6.86 -33.06
CA PHE A 57 14.78 -5.82 -33.26
C PHE A 57 14.64 -4.88 -32.05
N GLU A 58 15.16 -5.25 -30.88
CA GLU A 58 15.01 -4.48 -29.64
C GLU A 58 16.33 -4.38 -28.89
N THR A 59 16.81 -3.15 -28.78
CA THR A 59 18.10 -2.88 -28.11
C THR A 59 17.97 -2.53 -26.65
N ALA A 60 16.76 -2.22 -26.17
CA ALA A 60 16.51 -1.86 -24.78
C ALA A 60 15.48 -2.78 -24.14
N LYS A 61 15.69 -3.16 -22.87
CA LYS A 61 14.81 -4.01 -22.10
C LYS A 61 14.41 -3.35 -20.79
N LEU A 62 13.16 -3.57 -20.40
CA LEU A 62 12.63 -3.27 -19.08
C LEU A 62 12.15 -4.57 -18.44
N ALA A 63 12.83 -5.02 -17.40
CA ALA A 63 12.37 -6.13 -16.57
C ALA A 63 11.80 -5.58 -15.26
N VAL A 64 10.51 -5.81 -15.02
CA VAL A 64 9.81 -5.47 -13.78
C VAL A 64 9.81 -6.68 -12.87
N LEU A 65 10.36 -6.54 -11.67
CA LEU A 65 10.39 -7.58 -10.66
C LEU A 65 9.37 -7.23 -9.55
N GLU A 66 8.46 -8.16 -9.29
CA GLU A 66 7.45 -8.05 -8.24
C GLU A 66 7.70 -9.10 -7.16
N ASN A 67 7.49 -8.75 -5.88
CA ASN A 67 7.67 -9.61 -4.71
C ASN A 67 9.09 -10.19 -4.56
N ALA A 68 10.10 -9.48 -5.07
CA ALA A 68 11.46 -9.98 -5.10
C ALA A 68 12.12 -10.04 -3.70
N PHE A 69 11.68 -9.17 -2.76
CA PHE A 69 12.23 -9.15 -1.41
C PHE A 69 11.68 -10.27 -0.53
N GLU A 70 10.47 -10.72 -0.79
CA GLU A 70 9.82 -11.79 -0.04
C GLU A 70 10.27 -13.18 -0.52
N GLU A 71 10.45 -13.34 -1.84
CA GLU A 71 10.63 -14.65 -2.46
C GLU A 71 12.10 -15.01 -2.75
N ILE A 72 13.00 -14.02 -2.80
CA ILE A 72 14.41 -14.26 -3.13
C ILE A 72 15.30 -13.89 -1.93
N GLU A 73 16.18 -14.82 -1.54
CA GLU A 73 17.18 -14.53 -0.52
C GLU A 73 18.01 -13.30 -0.92
N ALA A 74 18.16 -12.33 -0.01
CA ALA A 74 18.74 -11.02 -0.30
C ALA A 74 20.14 -11.07 -0.92
N LYS A 75 20.98 -12.07 -0.56
CA LYS A 75 22.31 -12.26 -1.16
C LYS A 75 22.22 -12.76 -2.60
N GLN A 76 21.25 -13.61 -2.90
CA GLN A 76 21.01 -14.11 -4.27
C GLN A 76 20.47 -12.98 -5.14
N LEU A 77 19.50 -12.21 -4.63
CA LEU A 77 18.98 -11.03 -5.31
C LEU A 77 20.09 -10.00 -5.58
N ALA A 78 20.98 -9.75 -4.62
CA ALA A 78 22.11 -8.86 -4.82
C ALA A 78 23.05 -9.33 -5.95
N LYS A 79 23.32 -10.64 -6.04
CA LYS A 79 24.13 -11.20 -7.15
C LYS A 79 23.46 -11.04 -8.50
N LEU A 80 22.12 -11.18 -8.55
CA LEU A 80 21.34 -11.01 -9.76
C LEU A 80 21.32 -9.55 -10.22
N LEU A 81 21.17 -8.59 -9.30
CA LEU A 81 20.95 -7.18 -9.64
C LEU A 81 22.25 -6.40 -9.94
N LYS A 82 23.32 -6.66 -9.19
CA LYS A 82 24.58 -5.87 -9.28
C LYS A 82 25.15 -5.72 -10.69
N PRO A 83 25.14 -6.76 -11.56
CA PRO A 83 25.64 -6.62 -12.93
C PRO A 83 24.92 -5.55 -13.77
N PHE A 84 23.68 -5.21 -13.40
CA PHE A 84 22.84 -4.28 -14.15
C PHE A 84 22.87 -2.84 -13.64
N LEU A 85 23.68 -2.54 -12.61
CA LEU A 85 23.77 -1.19 -12.05
C LEU A 85 24.17 -0.13 -13.11
N GLU A 86 25.16 -0.46 -13.91
CA GLU A 86 25.70 0.44 -14.97
C GLU A 86 25.28 0.05 -16.39
N GLU A 87 24.43 -0.99 -16.51
CA GLU A 87 23.93 -1.44 -17.80
C GLU A 87 23.03 -0.37 -18.45
N LYS A 88 23.28 -0.04 -19.71
CA LYS A 88 22.56 1.02 -20.42
C LYS A 88 21.32 0.53 -21.16
N ASN A 89 21.37 -0.71 -21.62
CA ASN A 89 20.33 -1.28 -22.46
C ASN A 89 19.27 -2.06 -21.67
N ILE A 90 19.56 -2.42 -20.42
CA ILE A 90 18.66 -3.17 -19.56
C ILE A 90 18.33 -2.33 -18.33
N THR A 91 17.04 -2.11 -18.11
CA THR A 91 16.51 -1.48 -16.91
C THR A 91 15.81 -2.54 -16.07
N LEU A 92 16.20 -2.66 -14.81
CA LEU A 92 15.49 -3.47 -13.81
C LEU A 92 14.66 -2.51 -12.95
N LEU A 93 13.35 -2.73 -12.88
CA LEU A 93 12.42 -1.96 -12.06
C LEU A 93 11.91 -2.85 -10.93
N LEU A 94 12.23 -2.48 -9.69
CA LEU A 94 11.72 -3.13 -8.49
C LEU A 94 10.74 -2.20 -7.78
N ALA A 95 9.64 -2.76 -7.27
CA ALA A 95 8.63 -2.01 -6.53
C ALA A 95 8.25 -2.77 -5.24
N GLU A 96 8.85 -2.38 -4.11
CA GLU A 96 8.77 -3.10 -2.84
C GLU A 96 8.17 -2.24 -1.74
N LYS A 97 7.49 -2.86 -0.78
CA LYS A 97 6.89 -2.17 0.36
C LYS A 97 7.96 -1.68 1.33
N ASP A 98 8.95 -2.51 1.58
CA ASP A 98 9.93 -2.29 2.64
C ASP A 98 11.24 -1.70 2.12
N LYS A 99 12.00 -1.14 3.05
CA LYS A 99 13.38 -0.74 2.80
C LYS A 99 14.25 -1.96 2.55
N PRO A 100 15.28 -1.83 1.69
CA PRO A 100 16.19 -2.93 1.44
C PRO A 100 17.02 -3.25 2.69
N VAL A 101 17.21 -4.53 2.94
CA VAL A 101 18.15 -5.02 3.96
C VAL A 101 19.60 -4.69 3.58
N LYS A 102 20.54 -4.83 4.51
CA LYS A 102 21.96 -4.46 4.32
C LYS A 102 22.60 -5.02 3.03
N ALA A 103 22.26 -6.25 2.66
CA ALA A 103 22.78 -6.87 1.43
C ALA A 103 22.34 -6.17 0.14
N LEU A 104 21.23 -5.43 0.19
CA LEU A 104 20.62 -4.71 -0.92
C LEU A 104 20.72 -3.18 -0.76
N ALA A 105 21.52 -2.68 0.19
CA ALA A 105 21.66 -1.24 0.47
C ALA A 105 22.10 -0.43 -0.76
N PHE A 106 22.83 -1.03 -1.70
CA PHE A 106 23.24 -0.40 -2.95
C PHE A 106 22.06 0.09 -3.82
N LEU A 107 20.85 -0.43 -3.59
CA LEU A 107 19.64 0.04 -4.27
C LEU A 107 19.26 1.48 -3.86
N LEU A 108 19.75 1.97 -2.72
CA LEU A 108 19.54 3.35 -2.25
C LEU A 108 20.66 4.30 -2.67
N GLU A 109 21.69 3.79 -3.33
CA GLU A 109 22.89 4.54 -3.68
C GLU A 109 23.05 4.62 -5.21
N LYS A 110 23.69 5.68 -5.68
CA LYS A 110 24.04 5.78 -7.10
C LYS A 110 24.96 4.62 -7.51
N PRO A 111 24.81 4.07 -8.72
CA PRO A 111 24.03 4.57 -9.85
C PRO A 111 22.55 4.10 -9.88
N ALA A 112 22.05 3.38 -8.88
CA ALA A 112 20.63 3.04 -8.80
C ALA A 112 19.78 4.31 -8.56
N LEU A 113 18.56 4.32 -9.11
CA LEU A 113 17.61 5.40 -8.95
C LEU A 113 16.54 4.96 -7.94
N ALA A 114 16.65 5.40 -6.70
CA ALA A 114 15.68 5.08 -5.65
C ALA A 114 14.63 6.19 -5.48
N GLN A 115 13.37 5.81 -5.34
CA GLN A 115 12.28 6.71 -4.98
C GLN A 115 11.45 6.12 -3.85
N LYS A 116 11.29 6.89 -2.76
CA LYS A 116 10.51 6.51 -1.60
C LYS A 116 9.08 7.05 -1.68
N PHE A 117 8.12 6.25 -1.24
CA PHE A 117 6.70 6.58 -1.18
C PHE A 117 6.19 6.44 0.26
N GLU A 118 6.38 7.48 1.05
CA GLU A 118 5.81 7.56 2.40
C GLU A 118 4.31 7.82 2.33
N ILE A 119 3.59 7.38 3.36
CA ILE A 119 2.20 7.80 3.57
C ILE A 119 2.15 9.30 3.72
N LEU A 120 1.37 9.95 2.87
CA LEU A 120 1.20 11.40 2.92
C LEU A 120 0.36 11.82 4.13
N ALA A 121 0.71 12.97 4.71
CA ALA A 121 0.00 13.56 5.83
C ALA A 121 -0.13 15.08 5.70
N GLY A 122 -1.04 15.68 6.45
CA GLY A 122 -1.19 17.13 6.54
C GLY A 122 -1.42 17.82 5.18
N ALA A 123 -0.64 18.86 4.90
CA ALA A 123 -0.77 19.66 3.69
C ALA A 123 -0.44 18.89 2.41
N GLU A 124 0.54 17.98 2.46
CA GLU A 124 0.91 17.14 1.31
C GLU A 124 -0.23 16.21 0.93
N TRP A 125 -0.91 15.62 1.92
CA TRP A 125 -2.07 14.76 1.71
C TRP A 125 -3.23 15.54 1.05
N THR A 126 -3.56 16.72 1.57
CA THR A 126 -4.61 17.57 1.00
C THR A 126 -4.28 18.02 -0.42
N THR A 127 -3.01 18.34 -0.70
CA THR A 127 -2.54 18.70 -2.03
C THR A 127 -2.67 17.52 -3.00
N PHE A 128 -2.31 16.33 -2.57
CA PHE A 128 -2.47 15.11 -3.35
C PHE A 128 -3.95 14.87 -3.71
N ILE A 129 -4.87 14.96 -2.73
CA ILE A 129 -6.31 14.80 -2.95
C ILE A 129 -6.81 15.73 -4.05
N LYS A 130 -6.47 17.01 -3.98
CA LYS A 130 -6.86 17.99 -5.01
C LYS A 130 -6.27 17.67 -6.37
N SER A 131 -5.02 17.20 -6.42
CA SER A 131 -4.38 16.83 -7.67
C SER A 131 -5.01 15.61 -8.31
N GLU A 132 -5.37 14.59 -7.51
CA GLU A 132 -6.07 13.40 -8.01
C GLU A 132 -7.48 13.73 -8.51
N ALA A 133 -8.23 14.56 -7.79
CA ALA A 133 -9.54 15.04 -8.24
C ALA A 133 -9.44 15.74 -9.61
N LYS A 134 -8.43 16.60 -9.81
CA LYS A 134 -8.19 17.25 -11.09
C LYS A 134 -7.89 16.27 -12.22
N LYS A 135 -7.13 15.18 -11.97
CA LYS A 135 -6.90 14.12 -12.97
C LYS A 135 -8.21 13.48 -13.43
N GLN A 136 -9.21 13.44 -12.54
CA GLN A 136 -10.56 12.93 -12.82
C GLN A 136 -11.51 14.03 -13.37
N ASN A 137 -10.97 15.19 -13.81
CA ASN A 137 -11.75 16.34 -14.28
C ASN A 137 -12.75 16.91 -13.24
N THR A 138 -12.48 16.72 -11.97
CA THR A 138 -13.31 17.17 -10.84
C THR A 138 -12.51 18.16 -9.98
N ASN A 139 -13.15 19.26 -9.56
CA ASN A 139 -12.57 20.18 -8.59
C ASN A 139 -13.20 19.96 -7.21
N LEU A 140 -12.40 20.10 -6.17
CA LEU A 140 -12.84 20.06 -4.78
C LEU A 140 -12.70 21.44 -4.16
N THR A 141 -13.69 21.86 -3.38
CA THR A 141 -13.50 23.00 -2.47
C THR A 141 -12.52 22.61 -1.36
N ASP A 142 -11.97 23.61 -0.67
CA ASP A 142 -11.07 23.36 0.46
C ASP A 142 -11.75 22.54 1.56
N SER A 143 -13.03 22.82 1.83
CA SER A 143 -13.83 22.08 2.82
C SER A 143 -14.04 20.61 2.42
N ALA A 144 -14.30 20.34 1.14
CA ALA A 144 -14.43 18.97 0.62
C ALA A 144 -13.10 18.21 0.68
N ALA A 145 -12.01 18.85 0.26
CA ALA A 145 -10.68 18.25 0.31
C ALA A 145 -10.24 17.93 1.75
N GLN A 146 -10.48 18.82 2.71
CA GLN A 146 -10.19 18.58 4.12
C GLN A 146 -11.04 17.45 4.71
N PHE A 147 -12.32 17.41 4.36
CA PHE A 147 -13.21 16.32 4.77
C PHE A 147 -12.69 14.97 4.26
N LEU A 148 -12.42 14.84 2.96
CA LEU A 148 -11.85 13.63 2.38
C LEU A 148 -10.49 13.27 3.00
N ALA A 149 -9.68 14.29 3.31
CA ALA A 149 -8.40 14.08 3.99
C ALA A 149 -8.54 13.44 5.37
N SER A 150 -9.56 13.85 6.14
CA SER A 150 -9.84 13.28 7.46
C SER A 150 -10.38 11.85 7.39
N VAL A 151 -11.22 11.58 6.39
CA VAL A 151 -11.88 10.28 6.20
C VAL A 151 -10.90 9.22 5.68
N TYR A 152 -10.09 9.57 4.68
CA TYR A 152 -9.20 8.62 3.98
C TYR A 152 -7.74 8.72 4.41
N GLN A 153 -7.44 9.26 5.58
CA GLN A 153 -6.07 9.41 6.06
C GLN A 153 -5.30 8.08 6.03
N GLY A 154 -4.23 8.03 5.25
CA GLY A 154 -3.41 6.82 5.08
C GLY A 154 -4.00 5.76 4.14
N ASN A 155 -5.20 5.97 3.60
CA ASN A 155 -5.82 5.07 2.63
C ASN A 155 -5.89 5.70 1.23
N THR A 156 -4.77 5.69 0.53
CA THR A 156 -4.65 6.32 -0.80
C THR A 156 -5.52 5.60 -1.86
N TRP A 157 -5.61 4.26 -1.81
CA TRP A 157 -6.46 3.49 -2.71
C TRP A 157 -7.94 3.83 -2.52
N GLY A 158 -8.43 3.80 -1.29
CA GLY A 158 -9.83 4.14 -0.97
C GLY A 158 -10.18 5.55 -1.42
N LEU A 159 -9.31 6.53 -1.15
CA LEU A 159 -9.50 7.90 -1.61
C LEU A 159 -9.66 7.99 -3.13
N VAL A 160 -8.72 7.40 -3.89
CA VAL A 160 -8.75 7.52 -5.36
C VAL A 160 -9.95 6.82 -5.96
N THR A 161 -10.34 5.66 -5.44
CA THR A 161 -11.56 4.99 -5.85
C THR A 161 -12.78 5.87 -5.61
N GLU A 162 -12.83 6.56 -4.47
CA GLU A 162 -13.93 7.47 -4.18
C GLU A 162 -13.96 8.69 -5.10
N LEU A 163 -12.78 9.28 -5.39
CA LEU A 163 -12.69 10.37 -6.35
C LEU A 163 -13.16 9.97 -7.76
N GLN A 164 -12.90 8.73 -8.17
CA GLN A 164 -13.39 8.18 -9.44
C GLN A 164 -14.93 8.07 -9.45
N LYS A 165 -15.54 7.61 -8.35
CA LYS A 165 -17.01 7.58 -8.21
C LYS A 165 -17.60 9.00 -8.25
N LEU A 166 -16.99 9.93 -7.51
CA LEU A 166 -17.42 11.34 -7.49
C LEU A 166 -17.31 12.02 -8.87
N ALA A 167 -16.30 11.70 -9.65
CA ALA A 167 -16.14 12.22 -11.00
C ALA A 167 -17.27 11.78 -11.94
N GLY A 168 -17.88 10.61 -11.70
CA GLY A 168 -19.05 10.13 -12.44
C GLY A 168 -20.34 10.93 -12.20
N LEU A 169 -20.37 11.79 -11.20
CA LEU A 169 -21.57 12.53 -10.78
C LEU A 169 -21.83 13.85 -11.55
N ALA A 170 -21.12 14.11 -12.63
CA ALA A 170 -21.30 15.28 -13.53
C ALA A 170 -21.12 16.67 -12.88
N ALA A 171 -20.76 16.78 -11.60
CA ALA A 171 -20.50 18.05 -10.94
C ALA A 171 -19.05 18.49 -11.18
N LYS A 172 -18.85 19.64 -11.85
CA LYS A 172 -17.50 20.19 -12.08
C LYS A 172 -16.76 20.59 -10.79
N THR A 173 -17.50 20.92 -9.74
CA THR A 173 -16.95 21.30 -8.44
C THR A 173 -17.80 20.68 -7.34
N ILE A 174 -17.14 19.98 -6.42
CA ILE A 174 -17.77 19.26 -5.30
C ILE A 174 -17.44 20.00 -4.00
N ASP A 175 -18.48 20.31 -3.22
CA ASP A 175 -18.36 20.87 -1.89
C ASP A 175 -18.65 19.80 -0.81
N LYS A 176 -18.27 20.07 0.45
CA LYS A 176 -18.55 19.18 1.59
C LYS A 176 -20.04 18.83 1.71
N LYS A 177 -20.93 19.78 1.40
CA LYS A 177 -22.40 19.56 1.41
C LYS A 177 -22.84 18.52 0.39
N ASP A 178 -22.15 18.45 -0.72
CA ASP A 178 -22.42 17.45 -1.76
C ASP A 178 -21.96 16.08 -1.30
N LEU A 179 -20.79 15.97 -0.66
CA LEU A 179 -20.29 14.73 -0.10
C LEU A 179 -21.24 14.09 0.91
N ASN A 180 -21.96 14.89 1.68
CA ASN A 180 -22.95 14.39 2.64
C ASN A 180 -24.23 13.80 2.00
N LYS A 181 -24.48 14.08 0.70
CA LYS A 181 -25.63 13.55 -0.04
C LYS A 181 -25.32 12.22 -0.71
N PHE A 182 -24.04 11.93 -0.88
CA PHE A 182 -23.57 10.67 -1.44
C PHE A 182 -23.30 9.72 -0.28
N ASP A 183 -23.78 8.51 -0.44
CA ASP A 183 -23.42 7.40 0.43
C ASP A 183 -21.97 7.03 0.11
N LEU A 184 -21.04 7.90 0.59
CA LEU A 184 -19.63 7.59 0.55
C LEU A 184 -19.51 6.31 1.37
N GLU A 185 -19.12 5.22 0.73
CA GLU A 185 -18.57 4.08 1.43
C GLU A 185 -17.31 4.55 2.14
N VAL A 186 -17.51 5.31 3.20
CA VAL A 186 -16.47 5.62 4.17
C VAL A 186 -16.17 4.29 4.84
N ALA A 187 -15.33 3.50 4.18
CA ALA A 187 -14.65 2.43 4.89
C ALA A 187 -13.89 3.15 5.99
N PRO A 188 -14.32 3.05 7.25
CA PRO A 188 -13.60 3.70 8.32
C PRO A 188 -12.17 3.24 8.17
N ASN A 189 -11.23 4.17 8.27
CA ASN A 189 -9.80 3.85 8.20
C ASN A 189 -9.54 2.73 9.20
N TYR A 190 -9.53 1.50 8.72
CA TYR A 190 -9.41 0.29 9.54
C TYR A 190 -8.24 0.41 10.53
N TRP A 191 -7.11 0.93 10.05
CA TRP A 191 -5.93 1.18 10.86
C TRP A 191 -6.11 2.34 11.85
N GLY A 192 -6.91 3.35 11.49
CA GLY A 192 -7.31 4.42 12.40
C GLY A 192 -8.17 3.89 13.55
N LEU A 193 -9.12 3.00 13.25
CA LEU A 193 -9.93 2.32 14.26
C LEU A 193 -9.07 1.39 15.12
N MET A 194 -8.19 0.59 14.51
CA MET A 194 -7.25 -0.26 15.25
C MET A 194 -6.33 0.55 16.19
N ASN A 195 -5.90 1.74 15.77
CA ASN A 195 -5.17 2.66 16.65
C ASN A 195 -6.09 3.28 17.71
N GLY A 196 -7.36 3.55 17.38
CA GLY A 196 -8.38 3.99 18.32
C GLY A 196 -8.60 3.00 19.46
N LEU A 197 -8.58 1.68 19.17
CA LEU A 197 -8.68 0.62 20.19
C LEU A 197 -7.52 0.64 21.21
N LYS A 198 -6.35 1.17 20.80
CA LYS A 198 -5.16 1.31 21.66
C LYS A 198 -5.06 2.70 22.33
N SER A 199 -6.07 3.56 22.17
CA SER A 199 -6.09 4.90 22.76
C SER A 199 -6.10 4.86 24.29
N HIS A 200 -5.50 5.87 24.93
CA HIS A 200 -5.64 6.08 26.38
C HIS A 200 -7.05 6.53 26.80
N ASP A 201 -7.83 7.13 25.87
CA ASP A 201 -9.20 7.55 26.12
C ASP A 201 -10.19 6.40 25.87
N LEU A 202 -10.91 6.01 26.94
CA LEU A 202 -11.91 4.95 26.88
C LEU A 202 -13.00 5.21 25.83
N ARG A 203 -13.41 6.45 25.62
CA ARG A 203 -14.44 6.82 24.64
C ARG A 203 -13.98 6.48 23.22
N ASN A 204 -12.71 6.80 22.93
CA ASN A 204 -12.11 6.48 21.63
C ASN A 204 -11.98 4.98 21.41
N ARG A 205 -11.64 4.22 22.45
CA ARG A 205 -11.57 2.75 22.40
C ARG A 205 -12.93 2.14 22.07
N LEU A 206 -13.96 2.53 22.82
CA LEU A 206 -15.32 2.01 22.63
C LEU A 206 -15.91 2.41 21.30
N TYR A 207 -15.75 3.68 20.89
CA TYR A 207 -16.19 4.15 19.58
C TYR A 207 -15.55 3.36 18.43
N ALA A 208 -14.25 3.10 18.54
CA ALA A 208 -13.53 2.32 17.53
C ALA A 208 -14.05 0.88 17.45
N LEU A 209 -14.26 0.21 18.59
CA LEU A 209 -14.81 -1.15 18.63
C LEU A 209 -16.22 -1.20 18.05
N GLU A 210 -17.12 -0.33 18.54
CA GLU A 210 -18.50 -0.24 18.04
C GLU A 210 -18.55 -0.03 16.53
N THR A 211 -17.71 0.87 16.02
CA THR A 211 -17.64 1.13 14.58
C THR A 211 -17.16 -0.09 13.81
N MET A 212 -16.15 -0.81 14.29
CA MET A 212 -15.65 -2.02 13.61
C MET A 212 -16.68 -3.14 13.61
N LEU A 213 -17.39 -3.32 14.70
CA LEU A 213 -18.47 -4.32 14.80
C LEU A 213 -19.67 -3.96 13.89
N ALA A 214 -20.04 -2.67 13.83
CA ALA A 214 -21.08 -2.18 12.94
C ALA A 214 -20.76 -2.38 11.45
N LEU A 215 -19.48 -2.48 11.10
CA LEU A 215 -19.01 -2.81 9.75
C LEU A 215 -18.95 -4.31 9.48
N ASN A 216 -19.50 -5.12 10.38
CA ASN A 216 -19.46 -6.58 10.33
C ASN A 216 -18.03 -7.16 10.30
N ASP A 217 -17.04 -6.47 10.85
CA ASP A 217 -15.72 -7.08 11.05
C ASP A 217 -15.83 -8.18 12.12
N PRO A 218 -15.38 -9.40 11.84
CA PRO A 218 -15.47 -10.50 12.81
C PRO A 218 -14.68 -10.18 14.09
N PRO A 219 -15.27 -10.30 15.29
CA PRO A 219 -14.58 -10.03 16.56
C PRO A 219 -13.27 -10.80 16.71
N ALA A 220 -13.24 -12.07 16.27
CA ALA A 220 -12.03 -12.88 16.24
C ALA A 220 -10.90 -12.26 15.40
N LYS A 221 -11.22 -11.65 14.25
CA LYS A 221 -10.26 -10.96 13.40
C LYS A 221 -9.69 -9.73 14.10
N ILE A 222 -10.56 -8.91 14.72
CA ILE A 222 -10.16 -7.72 15.47
C ILE A 222 -9.20 -8.12 16.60
N PHE A 223 -9.57 -9.14 17.38
CA PHE A 223 -8.79 -9.66 18.49
C PHE A 223 -7.39 -10.13 18.04
N ASN A 224 -7.32 -10.95 16.99
CA ASN A 224 -6.05 -11.47 16.47
C ASN A 224 -5.11 -10.38 15.95
N ILE A 225 -5.66 -9.35 15.29
CA ILE A 225 -4.85 -8.23 14.83
C ILE A 225 -4.36 -7.38 16.01
N LEU A 226 -5.19 -7.13 17.02
CA LEU A 226 -4.75 -6.47 18.25
C LEU A 226 -3.63 -7.24 18.93
N ALA A 227 -3.76 -8.56 19.05
CA ALA A 227 -2.75 -9.42 19.66
C ALA A 227 -1.39 -9.33 18.92
N SER A 228 -1.41 -9.18 17.61
CA SER A 228 -0.18 -9.00 16.82
C SER A 228 0.50 -7.62 16.99
N GLN A 229 -0.23 -6.62 17.48
CA GLN A 229 0.24 -5.23 17.51
C GLN A 229 0.35 -4.61 18.90
N TRP A 230 -0.32 -5.16 19.90
CA TRP A 230 -0.38 -4.60 21.25
C TRP A 230 0.44 -5.44 22.23
N GLN A 231 1.77 -5.33 22.11
CA GLN A 231 2.72 -6.17 22.86
C GLN A 231 2.53 -6.13 24.37
N GLU A 232 2.16 -4.96 24.92
CA GLU A 232 1.96 -4.79 26.37
C GLU A 232 0.77 -5.61 26.93
N LYS A 233 -0.23 -5.87 26.10
CA LYS A 233 -1.44 -6.62 26.50
C LYS A 233 -1.40 -8.12 26.12
N ILE A 234 -0.33 -8.62 25.50
CA ILE A 234 -0.20 -10.02 25.07
C ILE A 234 -0.53 -11.02 26.21
N PRO A 235 -0.04 -10.85 27.46
CA PRO A 235 -0.38 -11.79 28.53
C PRO A 235 -1.89 -11.90 28.79
N HIS A 236 -2.59 -10.77 28.89
CA HIS A 236 -4.03 -10.72 29.07
C HIS A 236 -4.78 -11.30 27.87
N MET A 237 -4.31 -11.00 26.66
CA MET A 237 -4.89 -11.56 25.44
C MET A 237 -4.76 -13.09 25.36
N ALA A 238 -3.67 -13.65 25.85
CA ALA A 238 -3.49 -15.09 25.92
C ALA A 238 -4.49 -15.74 26.88
N GLU A 239 -4.81 -15.08 28.01
CA GLU A 239 -5.83 -15.54 28.96
C GLU A 239 -7.23 -15.51 28.33
N TYR A 240 -7.58 -14.43 27.61
CA TYR A 240 -8.84 -14.33 26.88
C TYR A 240 -8.95 -15.35 25.74
N ASP A 241 -7.88 -15.56 24.96
CA ASP A 241 -7.89 -16.58 23.90
C ASP A 241 -8.16 -17.99 24.46
N LEU A 242 -7.56 -18.30 25.60
CA LEU A 242 -7.84 -19.56 26.32
C LEU A 242 -9.28 -19.64 26.82
N ALA A 243 -9.82 -18.54 27.36
CA ALA A 243 -11.20 -18.46 27.84
C ALA A 243 -12.20 -18.63 26.68
N VAL A 244 -11.96 -18.00 25.55
CA VAL A 244 -12.79 -18.15 24.34
C VAL A 244 -12.73 -19.58 23.80
N LYS A 245 -11.54 -20.17 23.68
CA LYS A 245 -11.37 -21.56 23.22
C LYS A 245 -11.99 -22.59 24.17
N SER A 246 -12.14 -22.27 25.45
CA SER A 246 -12.84 -23.11 26.45
C SER A 246 -14.33 -22.80 26.53
N GLY A 247 -14.87 -21.87 25.73
CA GLY A 247 -16.29 -21.53 25.70
C GLY A 247 -16.79 -20.74 26.92
N LYS A 248 -15.92 -20.09 27.67
CA LYS A 248 -16.28 -19.27 28.84
C LYS A 248 -16.75 -17.86 28.46
N VAL A 249 -16.19 -17.28 27.42
CA VAL A 249 -16.54 -15.97 26.87
C VAL A 249 -16.46 -16.05 25.34
N ASP A 250 -17.07 -15.12 24.64
CA ASP A 250 -16.85 -14.96 23.21
C ASP A 250 -15.80 -13.86 22.90
N TYR A 251 -15.43 -13.72 21.63
CA TYR A 251 -14.43 -12.72 21.25
C TYR A 251 -14.92 -11.28 21.40
N GLU A 252 -16.23 -11.03 21.32
CA GLU A 252 -16.80 -9.69 21.50
C GLU A 252 -16.74 -9.29 22.98
N GLU A 253 -17.15 -10.19 23.88
CA GLU A 253 -17.02 -10.02 25.33
C GLU A 253 -15.56 -9.82 25.74
N ALA A 254 -14.65 -10.65 25.20
CA ALA A 254 -13.22 -10.53 25.47
C ALA A 254 -12.63 -9.18 24.99
N LEU A 255 -13.06 -8.67 23.82
CA LEU A 255 -12.64 -7.35 23.33
C LEU A 255 -13.15 -6.23 24.23
N VAL A 256 -14.43 -6.24 24.60
CA VAL A 256 -15.00 -5.23 25.48
C VAL A 256 -14.26 -5.19 26.82
N ASP A 257 -14.05 -6.33 27.45
CA ASP A 257 -13.37 -6.42 28.76
C ASP A 257 -11.90 -5.96 28.68
N LEU A 258 -11.19 -6.37 27.60
CA LEU A 258 -9.81 -5.94 27.31
C LEU A 258 -9.68 -4.41 27.15
N LEU A 259 -10.70 -3.76 26.59
CA LEU A 259 -10.67 -2.32 26.32
C LEU A 259 -11.10 -1.48 27.54
N ILE A 260 -11.86 -2.04 28.46
CA ILE A 260 -12.28 -1.37 29.70
C ILE A 260 -11.20 -1.50 30.77
N SER A 261 -10.49 -2.61 30.80
CA SER A 261 -9.35 -2.86 31.71
C SER A 261 -8.12 -2.01 31.32
#